data_03d729f1aa12bfd37bee9584d5e3b219
#
_entry.id   03d729f1aa12bfd37bee9584d5e3b219
#
_cell.length_a   1.000
_cell.length_b   1.000
_cell.length_c   1.000
_cell.angle_alpha   90.00
_cell.angle_beta   90.00
_cell.angle_gamma   90.00
#
_symmetry.space_group_name_H-M   'P 1'
#
loop_
_entity.id
_entity.type
_entity.pdbx_description
1 polymer ?
#
loop_
_entity_poly.entity_id
_entity_poly.type
_entity_poly.pdbx_seq_one_letter_code
_entity_poly.pdbx_strand_id
1 'polypeptide(L)'
;VLIVDEVLAVGDADFQKKCLGKMEGVADQGRTIFFVSHNMQAITRLCKRVIYLEDGQLRLDGSPHDVVKTYLHSGLGTMAVREWLDPVKAPRGSAARLWAVRVRTEEGQYTDQIDIRKPVGIEIEYEVLQPGRKFRGAIDVYNEEAVLLFVAHEADPAWRGRIRPPGRYRSIAWIPGNYLAEGTMIVNVSLDAVEPLDYLFKVRQAVAFHVVDTTDGDSARGHYAGPFPGLVRPLLKWSNEQDLSVTQERQSVSGTT
;
A
#
# COMPACT_ATOMS: atom_id res chain seq x y z
N VAL A 1 29.66 17.79 -7.89
CA VAL A 1 28.58 16.89 -8.27
C VAL A 1 28.78 15.57 -7.55
N LEU A 2 27.74 15.03 -6.91
CA LEU A 2 27.72 13.73 -6.27
C LEU A 2 26.63 12.88 -6.96
N ILE A 3 26.96 11.65 -7.32
CA ILE A 3 25.99 10.69 -7.88
C ILE A 3 25.85 9.56 -6.87
N VAL A 4 24.62 9.27 -6.47
CA VAL A 4 24.27 8.23 -5.50
C VAL A 4 23.27 7.29 -6.18
N ASP A 5 23.69 6.03 -6.38
CA ASP A 5 22.91 5.01 -7.05
C ASP A 5 22.61 3.86 -6.08
N GLU A 6 21.34 3.68 -5.71
CA GLU A 6 20.75 2.62 -4.86
C GLU A 6 21.46 2.31 -3.52
N VAL A 7 22.51 3.04 -3.14
CA VAL A 7 23.40 2.71 -1.98
C VAL A 7 22.66 2.78 -0.63
N LEU A 8 21.47 3.41 -0.56
CA LEU A 8 20.70 3.56 0.68
C LEU A 8 19.90 2.33 1.08
N ALA A 9 19.88 1.29 0.24
CA ALA A 9 19.19 0.03 0.54
C ALA A 9 20.02 -0.95 1.37
N VAL A 10 21.31 -0.66 1.61
CA VAL A 10 22.25 -1.54 2.33
C VAL A 10 22.56 -0.95 3.70
N GLY A 11 22.33 -1.74 4.76
CA GLY A 11 22.58 -1.36 6.15
C GLY A 11 21.33 -1.35 7.03
N ASP A 12 21.56 -1.19 8.35
CA ASP A 12 20.49 -1.05 9.32
C ASP A 12 19.82 0.34 9.25
N ALA A 13 18.68 0.49 9.91
CA ALA A 13 17.90 1.73 9.91
C ALA A 13 18.70 2.95 10.43
N ASP A 14 19.63 2.73 11.36
CA ASP A 14 20.47 3.80 11.92
C ASP A 14 21.55 4.24 10.92
N PHE A 15 22.11 3.32 10.17
CA PHE A 15 23.06 3.63 9.10
C PHE A 15 22.40 4.39 7.95
N GLN A 16 21.20 3.94 7.54
CA GLN A 16 20.40 4.62 6.52
C GLN A 16 20.09 6.07 6.95
N LYS A 17 19.70 6.28 8.21
CA LYS A 17 19.41 7.62 8.76
C LYS A 17 20.65 8.53 8.79
N LYS A 18 21.82 7.97 9.11
CA LYS A 18 23.10 8.71 9.06
C LYS A 18 23.52 9.09 7.64
N CYS A 19 23.30 8.18 6.68
CA CYS A 19 23.58 8.46 5.27
C CYS A 19 22.70 9.59 4.73
N LEU A 20 21.40 9.55 5.04
CA LEU A 20 20.43 10.58 4.66
C LEU A 20 20.81 11.95 5.23
N GLY A 21 21.13 12.03 6.52
CA GLY A 21 21.55 13.29 7.16
C GLY A 21 22.86 13.87 6.59
N LYS A 22 23.80 13.02 6.16
CA LYS A 22 25.00 13.48 5.46
C LYS A 22 24.71 14.04 4.07
N MET A 23 23.75 13.44 3.35
CA MET A 23 23.35 13.94 2.03
C MET A 23 22.65 15.30 2.13
N GLU A 24 21.77 15.50 3.12
CA GLU A 24 21.15 16.79 3.42
C GLU A 24 22.25 17.86 3.66
N GLY A 25 23.24 17.58 4.52
CA GLY A 25 24.34 18.49 4.80
C GLY A 25 25.24 18.81 3.59
N VAL A 26 25.40 17.89 2.63
CA VAL A 26 26.15 18.13 1.38
C VAL A 26 25.33 18.99 0.41
N ALA A 27 24.01 18.80 0.37
CA ALA A 27 23.11 19.62 -0.43
C ALA A 27 23.09 21.09 0.06
N ASP A 28 23.08 21.29 1.39
CA ASP A 28 23.11 22.62 2.01
C ASP A 28 24.42 23.40 1.74
N GLN A 29 25.50 22.69 1.40
CA GLN A 29 26.75 23.30 0.93
C GLN A 29 26.72 23.74 -0.55
N GLY A 30 25.56 23.71 -1.20
CA GLY A 30 25.37 24.13 -2.61
C GLY A 30 25.92 23.13 -3.63
N ARG A 31 26.16 21.88 -3.26
CA ARG A 31 26.60 20.83 -4.20
C ARG A 31 25.40 20.17 -4.88
N THR A 32 25.52 19.94 -6.19
CA THR A 32 24.53 19.17 -6.94
C THR A 32 24.65 17.69 -6.61
N ILE A 33 23.53 17.07 -6.22
CA ILE A 33 23.43 15.63 -5.94
C ILE A 33 22.44 15.02 -6.95
N PHE A 34 22.90 13.98 -7.68
CA PHE A 34 22.03 13.11 -8.44
C PHE A 34 21.76 11.85 -7.62
N PHE A 35 20.51 11.62 -7.27
CA PHE A 35 20.05 10.50 -6.48
C PHE A 35 19.19 9.58 -7.31
N VAL A 36 19.65 8.34 -7.56
CA VAL A 36 18.90 7.30 -8.28
C VAL A 36 18.44 6.28 -7.26
N SER A 37 17.15 6.04 -7.19
CA SER A 37 16.57 5.10 -6.24
C SER A 37 15.20 4.59 -6.70
N HIS A 38 14.86 3.39 -6.29
CA HIS A 38 13.50 2.84 -6.37
C HIS A 38 12.70 3.06 -5.06
N ASN A 39 13.30 3.71 -4.05
CA ASN A 39 12.62 4.09 -2.81
C ASN A 39 11.95 5.46 -2.98
N MET A 40 10.65 5.45 -3.29
CA MET A 40 9.89 6.67 -3.55
C MET A 40 9.80 7.59 -2.33
N GLN A 41 9.80 7.05 -1.11
CA GLN A 41 9.86 7.86 0.13
C GLN A 41 11.16 8.65 0.23
N ALA A 42 12.29 8.01 -0.05
CA ALA A 42 13.59 8.70 -0.05
C ALA A 42 13.63 9.79 -1.13
N ILE A 43 13.11 9.51 -2.33
CA ILE A 43 13.00 10.49 -3.42
C ILE A 43 12.13 11.67 -3.01
N THR A 44 10.93 11.43 -2.49
CA THR A 44 9.98 12.49 -2.10
C THR A 44 10.54 13.37 -0.97
N ARG A 45 11.28 12.76 -0.05
CA ARG A 45 11.85 13.47 1.10
C ARG A 45 13.11 14.28 0.77
N LEU A 46 14.01 13.71 -0.06
CA LEU A 46 15.37 14.26 -0.26
C LEU A 46 15.48 15.13 -1.50
N CYS A 47 14.68 14.88 -2.53
CA CYS A 47 14.80 15.58 -3.79
C CYS A 47 13.88 16.80 -3.83
N LYS A 48 14.38 17.94 -4.36
CA LYS A 48 13.56 19.13 -4.67
C LYS A 48 12.99 19.07 -6.09
N ARG A 49 13.59 18.26 -6.95
CA ARG A 49 13.24 18.05 -8.36
C ARG A 49 13.50 16.60 -8.71
N VAL A 50 12.60 15.99 -9.45
CA VAL A 50 12.71 14.59 -9.88
C VAL A 50 12.53 14.48 -11.38
N ILE A 51 13.29 13.59 -11.99
CA ILE A 51 13.24 13.25 -13.40
C ILE A 51 12.80 11.81 -13.53
N TYR A 52 11.72 11.55 -14.27
CA TYR A 52 11.28 10.22 -14.65
C TYR A 52 11.80 9.87 -16.05
N LEU A 53 12.57 8.78 -16.12
CA LEU A 53 13.08 8.23 -17.37
C LEU A 53 12.40 6.89 -17.66
N GLU A 54 11.97 6.67 -18.89
CA GLU A 54 11.43 5.40 -19.37
C GLU A 54 12.03 5.11 -20.73
N ASP A 55 12.60 3.91 -20.91
CA ASP A 55 13.31 3.48 -22.12
C ASP A 55 14.39 4.49 -22.59
N GLY A 56 15.09 5.10 -21.62
CA GLY A 56 16.13 6.09 -21.88
C GLY A 56 15.62 7.47 -22.30
N GLN A 57 14.30 7.70 -22.31
CA GLN A 57 13.70 8.98 -22.67
C GLN A 57 13.17 9.71 -21.43
N LEU A 58 13.30 11.03 -21.42
CA LEU A 58 12.69 11.89 -20.42
C LEU A 58 11.16 11.89 -20.60
N ARG A 59 10.43 11.38 -19.61
CA ARG A 59 8.96 11.38 -19.60
C ARG A 59 8.37 12.53 -18.81
N LEU A 60 8.96 12.80 -17.64
CA LEU A 60 8.48 13.87 -16.79
C LEU A 60 9.65 14.47 -16.00
N ASP A 61 9.56 15.76 -15.75
CA ASP A 61 10.50 16.56 -14.96
C ASP A 61 9.69 17.54 -14.11
N GLY A 62 9.77 17.45 -12.80
CA GLY A 62 8.92 18.26 -11.94
C GLY A 62 9.11 18.04 -10.44
N SER A 63 8.08 18.38 -9.68
CA SER A 63 8.07 18.19 -8.23
C SER A 63 8.14 16.69 -7.88
N PRO A 64 8.76 16.32 -6.73
CA PRO A 64 8.83 14.92 -6.33
C PRO A 64 7.46 14.23 -6.26
N HIS A 65 6.45 14.91 -5.72
CA HIS A 65 5.10 14.36 -5.61
C HIS A 65 4.47 14.07 -6.97
N ASP A 66 4.52 15.02 -7.90
CA ASP A 66 3.89 14.87 -9.21
C ASP A 66 4.58 13.79 -10.04
N VAL A 67 5.92 13.75 -10.00
CA VAL A 67 6.69 12.76 -10.76
C VAL A 67 6.54 11.37 -10.18
N VAL A 68 6.59 11.20 -8.84
CA VAL A 68 6.38 9.91 -8.18
C VAL A 68 4.96 9.42 -8.43
N LYS A 69 3.95 10.27 -8.32
CA LYS A 69 2.57 9.94 -8.66
C LYS A 69 2.46 9.42 -10.10
N THR A 70 3.01 10.16 -11.07
CA THR A 70 2.98 9.75 -12.48
C THR A 70 3.76 8.46 -12.72
N TYR A 71 4.94 8.29 -12.11
CA TYR A 71 5.72 7.06 -12.18
C TYR A 71 4.96 5.85 -11.65
N LEU A 72 4.29 5.98 -10.51
CA LEU A 72 3.47 4.92 -9.94
C LEU A 72 2.25 4.58 -10.80
N HIS A 73 1.70 5.56 -11.51
CA HIS A 73 0.55 5.38 -12.41
C HIS A 73 0.93 4.91 -13.83
N SER A 74 2.12 5.22 -14.33
CA SER A 74 2.52 4.95 -15.72
C SER A 74 2.65 3.45 -16.06
N GLY A 75 2.90 2.60 -15.04
CA GLY A 75 2.95 1.13 -15.20
C GLY A 75 1.62 0.42 -15.00
N LEU A 76 0.58 1.16 -14.62
CA LEU A 76 -0.72 0.61 -14.32
C LEU A 76 -1.63 0.80 -15.55
N GLY A 77 -1.87 -0.27 -16.30
CA GLY A 77 -2.99 -0.36 -17.25
C GLY A 77 -4.30 0.04 -16.56
N THR A 78 -5.43 -0.51 -16.88
CA THR A 78 -6.65 -0.30 -16.05
C THR A 78 -6.31 -0.62 -14.59
N MET A 79 -6.35 0.38 -13.71
CA MET A 79 -5.81 0.30 -12.34
C MET A 79 -6.40 -0.86 -11.53
N ALA A 80 -7.68 -1.21 -11.78
CA ALA A 80 -8.40 -2.23 -11.04
C ALA A 80 -8.15 -3.69 -11.48
N VAL A 81 -7.66 -3.91 -12.71
CA VAL A 81 -7.57 -5.26 -13.30
C VAL A 81 -6.27 -5.43 -14.05
N ARG A 82 -5.53 -6.48 -13.74
CA ARG A 82 -4.35 -6.89 -14.49
C ARG A 82 -4.41 -8.40 -14.74
N GLU A 83 -4.34 -8.78 -16.02
CA GLU A 83 -4.45 -10.15 -16.46
C GLU A 83 -3.28 -10.55 -17.35
N TRP A 84 -2.86 -11.80 -17.23
CA TRP A 84 -1.80 -12.39 -18.05
C TRP A 84 -2.38 -13.53 -18.88
N LEU A 85 -2.96 -13.17 -20.03
CA LEU A 85 -3.61 -14.13 -20.93
C LEU A 85 -2.60 -15.07 -21.61
N ASP A 86 -1.36 -14.61 -21.80
CA ASP A 86 -0.28 -15.42 -22.34
C ASP A 86 0.43 -16.17 -21.20
N PRO A 87 0.34 -17.51 -21.14
CA PRO A 87 0.97 -18.30 -20.08
C PRO A 87 2.51 -18.19 -20.04
N VAL A 88 3.13 -17.81 -21.14
CA VAL A 88 4.60 -17.67 -21.24
C VAL A 88 5.07 -16.37 -20.58
N LYS A 89 4.26 -15.31 -20.69
CA LYS A 89 4.54 -13.98 -20.12
C LYS A 89 4.04 -13.81 -18.70
N ALA A 90 3.20 -14.76 -18.23
CA ALA A 90 2.66 -14.70 -16.88
C ALA A 90 3.75 -14.86 -15.82
N PRO A 91 3.71 -14.06 -14.73
CA PRO A 91 4.60 -14.26 -13.59
C PRO A 91 4.47 -15.69 -13.06
N ARG A 92 5.58 -16.38 -12.95
CA ARG A 92 5.60 -17.80 -12.59
C ARG A 92 6.86 -18.19 -11.83
N GLY A 93 6.72 -19.19 -10.98
CA GLY A 93 7.81 -19.91 -10.36
C GLY A 93 7.79 -21.39 -10.74
N SER A 94 8.49 -22.20 -9.96
CA SER A 94 8.61 -23.64 -10.19
C SER A 94 7.27 -24.38 -10.08
N ALA A 95 6.37 -23.95 -9.20
CA ALA A 95 5.17 -24.70 -8.82
C ALA A 95 3.85 -23.95 -9.04
N ALA A 96 3.87 -22.69 -9.39
CA ALA A 96 2.65 -21.91 -9.64
C ALA A 96 2.87 -20.80 -10.67
N ARG A 97 1.77 -20.32 -11.24
CA ARG A 97 1.69 -19.26 -12.23
C ARG A 97 0.54 -18.31 -11.89
N LEU A 98 0.78 -16.99 -12.01
CA LEU A 98 -0.25 -15.97 -11.83
C LEU A 98 -1.08 -15.83 -13.11
N TRP A 99 -2.39 -15.64 -12.97
CA TRP A 99 -3.30 -15.38 -14.09
C TRP A 99 -3.87 -13.98 -14.05
N ALA A 100 -4.29 -13.52 -12.87
CA ALA A 100 -4.86 -12.19 -12.76
C ALA A 100 -4.76 -11.66 -11.33
N VAL A 101 -4.77 -10.33 -11.23
CA VAL A 101 -5.01 -9.59 -9.98
C VAL A 101 -6.10 -8.57 -10.26
N ARG A 102 -7.10 -8.51 -9.37
CA ARG A 102 -8.25 -7.62 -9.56
C ARG A 102 -8.66 -6.96 -8.25
N VAL A 103 -9.09 -5.71 -8.35
CA VAL A 103 -9.76 -5.00 -7.25
C VAL A 103 -11.26 -5.15 -7.43
N ARG A 104 -11.97 -5.59 -6.39
CA ARG A 104 -13.39 -5.87 -6.48
C ARG A 104 -14.18 -5.40 -5.28
N THR A 105 -15.46 -5.12 -5.48
CA THR A 105 -16.46 -4.92 -4.43
C THR A 105 -17.01 -6.25 -3.90
N GLU A 106 -17.77 -6.21 -2.81
CA GLU A 106 -18.46 -7.41 -2.28
C GLU A 106 -19.48 -7.95 -3.28
N GLU A 107 -20.11 -7.07 -4.07
CA GLU A 107 -21.08 -7.44 -5.13
C GLU A 107 -20.39 -8.07 -6.34
N GLY A 108 -19.05 -8.13 -6.36
CA GLY A 108 -18.27 -8.79 -7.41
C GLY A 108 -17.92 -7.89 -8.60
N GLN A 109 -18.15 -6.59 -8.52
CA GLN A 109 -17.78 -5.64 -9.57
C GLN A 109 -16.30 -5.30 -9.47
N TYR A 110 -15.60 -5.22 -10.59
CA TYR A 110 -14.23 -4.73 -10.67
C TYR A 110 -14.24 -3.21 -10.82
N THR A 111 -13.56 -2.51 -9.92
CA THR A 111 -13.54 -1.04 -9.89
C THR A 111 -12.24 -0.53 -9.27
N ASP A 112 -11.80 0.61 -9.75
CA ASP A 112 -10.67 1.36 -9.20
C ASP A 112 -11.09 2.48 -8.23
N GLN A 113 -12.40 2.64 -7.98
CA GLN A 113 -12.93 3.59 -7.00
C GLN A 113 -13.72 2.88 -5.92
N ILE A 114 -13.34 3.10 -4.68
CA ILE A 114 -13.92 2.44 -3.50
C ILE A 114 -14.37 3.52 -2.51
N ASP A 115 -15.62 3.45 -2.10
CA ASP A 115 -16.12 4.24 -0.96
C ASP A 115 -15.40 3.78 0.32
N ILE A 116 -14.86 4.73 1.10
CA ILE A 116 -14.10 4.44 2.33
C ILE A 116 -14.87 3.53 3.31
N ARG A 117 -16.20 3.58 3.30
CA ARG A 117 -17.09 2.77 4.17
C ARG A 117 -17.23 1.32 3.71
N LYS A 118 -16.88 1.03 2.46
CA LYS A 118 -17.08 -0.29 1.85
C LYS A 118 -15.83 -1.14 1.92
N PRO A 119 -15.96 -2.45 2.13
CA PRO A 119 -14.86 -3.37 1.99
C PRO A 119 -14.35 -3.40 0.55
N VAL A 120 -13.05 -3.62 0.39
CA VAL A 120 -12.42 -3.84 -0.90
C VAL A 120 -11.70 -5.19 -0.91
N GLY A 121 -11.96 -6.00 -1.93
CA GLY A 121 -11.32 -7.29 -2.15
C GLY A 121 -10.16 -7.19 -3.14
N ILE A 122 -9.00 -7.69 -2.75
CA ILE A 122 -7.87 -7.91 -3.67
C ILE A 122 -7.90 -9.38 -4.06
N GLU A 123 -8.37 -9.63 -5.28
CA GLU A 123 -8.49 -10.96 -5.87
C GLU A 123 -7.18 -11.34 -6.57
N ILE A 124 -6.62 -12.50 -6.23
CA ILE A 124 -5.42 -13.08 -6.85
C ILE A 124 -5.85 -14.41 -7.46
N GLU A 125 -5.81 -14.51 -8.79
CA GLU A 125 -6.10 -15.73 -9.53
C GLU A 125 -4.79 -16.35 -10.02
N TYR A 126 -4.52 -17.59 -9.62
CA TYR A 126 -3.30 -18.32 -9.95
C TYR A 126 -3.58 -19.81 -10.19
N GLU A 127 -2.61 -20.48 -10.79
CA GLU A 127 -2.66 -21.91 -11.07
C GLU A 127 -1.52 -22.62 -10.36
N VAL A 128 -1.85 -23.65 -9.63
CA VAL A 128 -0.89 -24.60 -9.08
C VAL A 128 -0.53 -25.60 -10.16
N LEU A 129 0.77 -25.68 -10.49
CA LEU A 129 1.31 -26.52 -11.57
C LEU A 129 1.86 -27.85 -11.06
N GLN A 130 2.35 -27.88 -9.82
CA GLN A 130 2.98 -29.05 -9.22
C GLN A 130 2.28 -29.43 -7.90
N PRO A 131 1.99 -30.71 -7.66
CA PRO A 131 1.38 -31.17 -6.42
C PRO A 131 2.38 -31.16 -5.25
N GLY A 132 1.86 -31.33 -4.03
CA GLY A 132 2.65 -31.64 -2.86
C GLY A 132 3.19 -30.43 -2.10
N ARG A 133 2.82 -29.20 -2.47
CA ARG A 133 3.27 -27.99 -1.80
C ARG A 133 2.14 -27.24 -1.06
N LYS A 134 2.52 -26.58 0.02
CA LYS A 134 1.67 -25.62 0.74
C LYS A 134 1.98 -24.24 0.19
N PHE A 135 0.95 -23.47 -0.14
CA PHE A 135 1.09 -22.12 -0.70
C PHE A 135 0.58 -21.06 0.27
N ARG A 136 1.14 -19.88 0.18
CA ARG A 136 0.73 -18.70 0.93
C ARG A 136 0.75 -17.48 0.02
N GLY A 137 -0.41 -16.95 -0.27
CA GLY A 137 -0.57 -15.66 -0.92
C GLY A 137 -0.27 -14.50 0.04
N ALA A 138 0.20 -13.38 -0.49
CA ALA A 138 0.38 -12.16 0.28
C ALA A 138 0.08 -10.93 -0.57
N ILE A 139 -0.37 -9.87 0.10
CA ILE A 139 -0.51 -8.53 -0.44
C ILE A 139 0.32 -7.56 0.41
N ASP A 140 1.01 -6.63 -0.26
CA ASP A 140 1.63 -5.46 0.37
C ASP A 140 0.86 -4.23 -0.13
N VAL A 141 0.28 -3.44 0.75
CA VAL A 141 -0.51 -2.24 0.40
C VAL A 141 0.28 -0.99 0.72
N TYR A 142 0.41 -0.11 -0.25
CA TYR A 142 1.11 1.16 -0.18
C TYR A 142 0.15 2.31 -0.50
N ASN A 143 0.44 3.50 0.02
CA ASN A 143 -0.20 4.72 -0.45
C ASN A 143 0.51 5.31 -1.70
N GLU A 144 0.00 6.43 -2.22
CA GLU A 144 0.57 7.12 -3.39
C GLU A 144 1.99 7.68 -3.15
N GLU A 145 2.40 7.84 -1.90
CA GLU A 145 3.74 8.27 -1.51
C GLU A 145 4.71 7.08 -1.35
N ALA A 146 4.29 5.87 -1.75
CA ALA A 146 5.01 4.61 -1.56
C ALA A 146 5.30 4.24 -0.10
N VAL A 147 4.48 4.73 0.84
CA VAL A 147 4.52 4.30 2.23
C VAL A 147 3.82 2.98 2.36
N LEU A 148 4.49 1.96 2.89
CA LEU A 148 3.89 0.67 3.21
C LEU A 148 2.90 0.84 4.37
N LEU A 149 1.62 0.57 4.11
CA LEU A 149 0.58 0.61 5.12
C LEU A 149 0.55 -0.67 5.93
N PHE A 150 0.52 -1.80 5.25
CA PHE A 150 0.56 -3.13 5.88
C PHE A 150 0.88 -4.22 4.86
N VAL A 151 1.26 -5.38 5.39
CA VAL A 151 1.36 -6.65 4.67
C VAL A 151 0.33 -7.61 5.25
N ALA A 152 -0.40 -8.32 4.39
CA ALA A 152 -1.31 -9.36 4.80
C ALA A 152 -0.99 -10.68 4.10
N HIS A 153 -0.88 -11.74 4.89
CA HIS A 153 -0.73 -13.11 4.39
C HIS A 153 -2.06 -13.82 4.36
N GLU A 154 -2.22 -14.70 3.40
CA GLU A 154 -3.38 -15.58 3.32
C GLU A 154 -3.51 -16.42 4.59
N ALA A 155 -4.65 -16.26 5.27
CA ALA A 155 -4.97 -16.93 6.53
C ALA A 155 -6.27 -17.74 6.47
N ASP A 156 -6.77 -18.05 5.26
CA ASP A 156 -7.98 -18.83 5.08
C ASP A 156 -7.88 -20.20 5.79
N PRO A 157 -8.75 -20.49 6.77
CA PRO A 157 -8.73 -21.76 7.51
C PRO A 157 -8.87 -22.99 6.62
N ALA A 158 -9.54 -22.86 5.46
CA ALA A 158 -9.70 -23.95 4.51
C ALA A 158 -8.38 -24.42 3.88
N TRP A 159 -7.43 -23.48 3.72
CA TRP A 159 -6.17 -23.73 3.01
C TRP A 159 -4.91 -23.52 3.84
N ARG A 160 -5.00 -22.88 5.00
CA ARG A 160 -3.86 -22.60 5.87
C ARG A 160 -3.15 -23.90 6.26
N GLY A 161 -1.87 -24.02 5.86
CA GLY A 161 -1.04 -25.18 6.16
C GLY A 161 -1.40 -26.46 5.40
N ARG A 162 -2.32 -26.39 4.44
CA ARG A 162 -2.73 -27.55 3.61
C ARG A 162 -2.04 -27.52 2.25
N ILE A 163 -1.82 -28.72 1.72
CA ILE A 163 -1.32 -28.92 0.35
C ILE A 163 -2.45 -28.61 -0.62
N ARG A 164 -2.15 -27.80 -1.65
CA ARG A 164 -3.07 -27.52 -2.76
C ARG A 164 -2.80 -28.46 -3.93
N PRO A 165 -3.80 -29.23 -4.39
CA PRO A 165 -3.69 -29.98 -5.64
C PRO A 165 -3.45 -29.07 -6.85
N PRO A 166 -2.90 -29.59 -7.97
CA PRO A 166 -2.85 -28.84 -9.22
C PRO A 166 -4.23 -28.37 -9.65
N GLY A 167 -4.31 -27.14 -10.14
CA GLY A 167 -5.55 -26.51 -10.54
C GLY A 167 -5.53 -25.00 -10.37
N ARG A 168 -6.63 -24.35 -10.77
CA ARG A 168 -6.79 -22.89 -10.70
C ARG A 168 -7.45 -22.50 -9.38
N TYR A 169 -6.87 -21.49 -8.72
CA TYR A 169 -7.31 -20.98 -7.44
C TYR A 169 -7.60 -19.48 -7.53
N ARG A 170 -8.53 -19.05 -6.71
CA ARG A 170 -8.86 -17.64 -6.51
C ARG A 170 -8.85 -17.36 -5.03
N SER A 171 -7.88 -16.54 -4.59
CA SER A 171 -7.77 -16.05 -3.21
C SER A 171 -8.18 -14.58 -3.18
N ILE A 172 -8.95 -14.16 -2.18
CA ILE A 172 -9.39 -12.78 -2.02
C ILE A 172 -9.01 -12.29 -0.63
N ALA A 173 -8.20 -11.24 -0.58
CA ALA A 173 -7.90 -10.54 0.65
C ALA A 173 -8.91 -9.39 0.81
N TRP A 174 -9.78 -9.47 1.81
CA TRP A 174 -10.76 -8.44 2.10
C TRP A 174 -10.20 -7.42 3.09
N ILE A 175 -10.08 -6.17 2.65
CA ILE A 175 -9.73 -5.02 3.49
C ILE A 175 -11.06 -4.42 3.95
N PRO A 176 -11.30 -4.30 5.26
CA PRO A 176 -12.58 -3.81 5.76
C PRO A 176 -12.81 -2.34 5.39
N GLY A 177 -14.07 -1.95 5.28
CA GLY A 177 -14.43 -0.54 5.19
C GLY A 177 -14.01 0.24 6.44
N ASN A 178 -13.86 1.54 6.32
CA ASN A 178 -13.37 2.42 7.40
C ASN A 178 -12.03 1.97 8.00
N TYR A 179 -11.13 1.52 7.15
CA TYR A 179 -9.77 1.12 7.55
C TYR A 179 -8.70 1.96 6.85
N LEU A 180 -8.80 2.11 5.52
CA LEU A 180 -7.86 2.91 4.73
C LEU A 180 -8.22 4.41 4.81
N ALA A 181 -7.22 5.27 4.69
CA ALA A 181 -7.45 6.70 4.44
C ALA A 181 -7.88 6.91 2.97
N GLU A 182 -8.44 8.09 2.68
CA GLU A 182 -8.66 8.50 1.29
C GLU A 182 -7.34 8.63 0.52
N GLY A 183 -7.38 8.45 -0.79
CA GLY A 183 -6.23 8.51 -1.69
C GLY A 183 -5.99 7.22 -2.45
N THR A 184 -4.91 7.19 -3.23
CA THR A 184 -4.56 6.05 -4.06
C THR A 184 -3.84 4.99 -3.26
N MET A 185 -4.33 3.76 -3.35
CA MET A 185 -3.70 2.56 -2.79
C MET A 185 -3.09 1.73 -3.92
N ILE A 186 -1.84 1.33 -3.74
CA ILE A 186 -1.07 0.53 -4.69
C ILE A 186 -0.78 -0.81 -4.05
N VAL A 187 -1.08 -1.89 -4.76
CA VAL A 187 -0.99 -3.24 -4.22
C VAL A 187 0.07 -4.06 -4.95
N ASN A 188 1.01 -4.59 -4.20
CA ASN A 188 1.87 -5.67 -4.65
C ASN A 188 1.24 -7.00 -4.25
N VAL A 189 1.48 -8.04 -5.05
CA VAL A 189 1.05 -9.41 -4.71
C VAL A 189 2.22 -10.37 -4.81
N SER A 190 2.23 -11.39 -3.96
CA SER A 190 3.17 -12.49 -4.03
C SER A 190 2.51 -13.82 -3.72
N LEU A 191 3.15 -14.89 -4.16
CA LEU A 191 2.83 -16.26 -3.79
C LEU A 191 4.13 -17.01 -3.46
N ASP A 192 4.13 -17.62 -2.28
CA ASP A 192 5.26 -18.42 -1.79
C ASP A 192 4.83 -19.85 -1.59
N ALA A 193 5.74 -20.81 -1.83
CA ALA A 193 5.64 -22.14 -1.24
C ALA A 193 6.30 -22.09 0.14
N VAL A 194 5.66 -22.70 1.15
CA VAL A 194 6.08 -22.51 2.55
C VAL A 194 7.05 -23.59 3.00
N GLU A 195 6.92 -24.81 2.49
CA GLU A 195 7.74 -25.97 2.89
C GLU A 195 8.13 -26.81 1.65
N PRO A 196 9.42 -26.74 1.19
CA PRO A 196 10.43 -25.75 1.58
C PRO A 196 10.07 -24.37 1.10
N LEU A 197 10.60 -23.32 1.76
CA LEU A 197 10.34 -21.94 1.35
C LEU A 197 10.90 -21.70 -0.05
N ASP A 198 10.03 -21.27 -0.95
CA ASP A 198 10.34 -20.95 -2.34
C ASP A 198 9.47 -19.77 -2.80
N TYR A 199 10.11 -18.67 -3.20
CA TYR A 199 9.42 -17.49 -3.73
C TYR A 199 9.03 -17.74 -5.18
N LEU A 200 7.75 -18.00 -5.41
CA LEU A 200 7.26 -18.37 -6.73
C LEU A 200 7.11 -17.18 -7.66
N PHE A 201 6.48 -16.11 -7.16
CA PHE A 201 6.44 -14.82 -7.85
C PHE A 201 6.14 -13.68 -6.88
N LYS A 202 6.63 -12.50 -7.24
CA LYS A 202 6.22 -11.22 -6.64
C LYS A 202 6.00 -10.21 -7.75
N VAL A 203 4.79 -9.64 -7.80
CA VAL A 203 4.41 -8.61 -8.75
C VAL A 203 4.24 -7.31 -8.01
N ARG A 204 5.10 -6.36 -8.31
CA ARG A 204 5.00 -5.00 -7.79
C ARG A 204 3.95 -4.23 -8.58
N GLN A 205 3.20 -3.37 -7.90
CA GLN A 205 2.17 -2.52 -8.52
C GLN A 205 1.25 -3.37 -9.42
N ALA A 206 0.76 -4.48 -8.86
CA ALA A 206 -0.08 -5.41 -9.59
C ALA A 206 -1.41 -4.76 -9.97
N VAL A 207 -2.03 -4.06 -9.02
CA VAL A 207 -3.23 -3.24 -9.19
C VAL A 207 -3.15 -1.99 -8.30
N ALA A 208 -4.02 -1.01 -8.58
CA ALA A 208 -4.23 0.14 -7.73
C ALA A 208 -5.71 0.52 -7.70
N PHE A 209 -6.13 1.21 -6.64
CA PHE A 209 -7.49 1.74 -6.49
C PHE A 209 -7.47 3.04 -5.68
N HIS A 210 -8.50 3.83 -5.83
CA HIS A 210 -8.67 5.10 -5.13
C HIS A 210 -9.79 4.99 -4.09
N VAL A 211 -9.46 5.31 -2.84
CA VAL A 211 -10.42 5.37 -1.74
C VAL A 211 -11.00 6.77 -1.68
N VAL A 212 -12.34 6.86 -1.75
CA VAL A 212 -13.10 8.12 -1.76
C VAL A 212 -13.88 8.24 -0.47
N ASP A 213 -13.78 9.40 0.20
CA ASP A 213 -14.65 9.79 1.32
C ASP A 213 -15.56 10.92 0.87
N THR A 214 -16.87 10.67 0.85
CA THR A 214 -17.88 11.64 0.41
C THR A 214 -18.23 12.71 1.47
N THR A 215 -17.66 12.59 2.68
CA THR A 215 -17.88 13.54 3.80
C THR A 215 -19.34 13.71 4.21
N ASP A 216 -20.18 12.71 3.98
CA ASP A 216 -21.61 12.72 4.31
C ASP A 216 -21.92 12.28 5.76
N GLY A 217 -20.89 12.13 6.58
CA GLY A 217 -21.00 11.93 8.03
C GLY A 217 -20.85 10.50 8.54
N ASP A 218 -20.87 9.49 7.66
CA ASP A 218 -20.84 8.07 8.05
C ASP A 218 -19.43 7.44 8.07
N SER A 219 -18.39 8.24 7.82
CA SER A 219 -17.00 7.83 7.94
C SER A 219 -16.37 8.29 9.25
N ALA A 220 -15.12 7.85 9.53
CA ALA A 220 -14.37 8.33 10.70
C ALA A 220 -14.09 9.84 10.67
N ARG A 221 -14.14 10.48 9.50
CA ARG A 221 -14.05 11.94 9.32
C ARG A 221 -15.34 12.65 9.71
N GLY A 222 -16.49 12.01 9.53
CA GLY A 222 -17.80 12.66 9.66
C GLY A 222 -17.94 13.82 8.67
N HIS A 223 -18.47 14.95 9.14
CA HIS A 223 -18.61 16.18 8.33
C HIS A 223 -17.37 17.08 8.34
N TYR A 224 -16.25 16.64 8.91
CA TYR A 224 -15.05 17.45 8.99
C TYR A 224 -14.35 17.55 7.62
N ALA A 225 -14.35 18.77 7.04
CA ALA A 225 -13.78 19.05 5.72
C ALA A 225 -12.30 19.51 5.74
N GLY A 226 -11.70 19.68 6.92
CA GLY A 226 -10.30 20.11 7.06
C GLY A 226 -9.30 18.99 6.81
N PRO A 227 -7.97 19.30 6.90
CA PRO A 227 -6.93 18.28 6.84
C PRO A 227 -7.15 17.18 7.88
N PHE A 228 -7.16 15.92 7.45
CA PHE A 228 -7.37 14.78 8.34
C PHE A 228 -6.20 13.80 8.19
N PRO A 229 -5.10 14.02 8.94
CA PRO A 229 -3.88 13.27 8.78
C PRO A 229 -4.03 11.82 9.24
N GLY A 230 -3.17 10.95 8.71
CA GLY A 230 -3.09 9.53 9.06
C GLY A 230 -3.11 8.64 7.84
N LEU A 231 -2.38 7.53 7.92
CA LEU A 231 -2.27 6.54 6.84
C LEU A 231 -3.41 5.52 6.86
N VAL A 232 -4.03 5.37 8.01
CA VAL A 232 -5.24 4.55 8.20
C VAL A 232 -6.30 5.38 8.90
N ARG A 233 -7.57 5.02 8.70
CA ARG A 233 -8.71 5.81 9.18
C ARG A 233 -9.78 4.92 9.77
N PRO A 234 -9.47 4.25 10.90
CA PRO A 234 -10.42 3.36 11.53
C PRO A 234 -11.59 4.14 12.15
N LEU A 235 -12.81 3.71 11.89
CA LEU A 235 -14.00 4.17 12.60
C LEU A 235 -14.05 3.50 13.97
N LEU A 236 -13.51 4.17 14.98
CA LEU A 236 -13.45 3.64 16.35
C LEU A 236 -14.79 3.85 17.08
N LYS A 237 -15.14 2.89 17.91
CA LYS A 237 -16.27 3.04 18.82
C LYS A 237 -15.84 3.85 20.03
N TRP A 238 -16.51 4.98 20.28
CA TRP A 238 -16.31 5.82 21.44
C TRP A 238 -17.42 5.57 22.47
N SER A 239 -17.09 5.70 23.75
CA SER A 239 -18.02 5.77 24.87
C SER A 239 -17.68 6.99 25.72
N ASN A 240 -18.69 7.75 26.13
CA ASN A 240 -18.53 8.93 26.99
C ASN A 240 -19.35 8.72 28.25
N GLU A 241 -18.74 8.98 29.39
CA GLU A 241 -19.40 8.97 30.69
C GLU A 241 -19.26 10.36 31.30
N GLN A 242 -20.37 10.90 31.82
CA GLN A 242 -20.35 12.16 32.56
C GLN A 242 -20.17 11.87 34.03
N ASP A 243 -19.10 12.38 34.63
CA ASP A 243 -18.96 12.38 36.10
C ASP A 243 -19.78 13.48 36.72
N LEU A 244 -20.92 13.10 37.28
CA LEU A 244 -21.87 14.05 37.92
C LEU A 244 -21.38 14.52 39.29
N SER A 245 -20.39 13.89 39.92
CA SER A 245 -19.87 14.29 41.24
C SER A 245 -19.22 15.67 41.21
N VAL A 246 -18.52 16.02 40.11
CA VAL A 246 -17.85 17.31 39.92
C VAL A 246 -18.83 18.48 39.75
N THR A 247 -20.03 18.18 39.28
CA THR A 247 -21.07 19.23 39.07
C THR A 247 -21.75 19.66 40.39
N GLN A 248 -21.86 18.75 41.36
CA GLN A 248 -22.45 19.07 42.68
C GLN A 248 -21.52 19.92 43.55
N GLU A 249 -20.19 19.72 43.49
CA GLU A 249 -19.24 20.55 44.24
C GLU A 249 -19.20 22.01 43.76
N ARG A 250 -19.39 22.27 42.46
CA ARG A 250 -19.46 23.66 41.94
C ARG A 250 -20.72 24.41 42.31
N GLN A 251 -21.83 23.71 42.53
CA GLN A 251 -23.09 24.34 42.96
C GLN A 251 -23.11 24.63 44.49
N SER A 252 -22.39 23.83 45.29
CA SER A 252 -22.28 24.07 46.72
C SER A 252 -21.37 25.25 47.09
N VAL A 253 -20.39 25.61 46.23
CA VAL A 253 -19.47 26.73 46.46
C VAL A 253 -20.05 28.07 46.00
N SER A 254 -21.07 28.12 45.11
CA SER A 254 -21.70 29.34 44.63
C SER A 254 -22.92 29.80 45.47
N GLY A 255 -23.29 29.06 46.51
CA GLY A 255 -24.45 29.33 47.37
C GLY A 255 -24.12 30.00 48.72
N THR A 256 -22.87 30.47 48.92
CA THR A 256 -22.49 31.13 50.21
C THR A 256 -21.90 32.50 49.87
N THR A 257 -22.80 33.47 49.65
CA THR A 257 -22.52 34.91 49.72
C THR A 257 -23.79 35.61 50.18
#